data_9452fffc4f6d7bdefa710658afc04fdd
#
_entry.id   9452fffc4f6d7bdefa710658afc04fdd
#
_cell.length_a   1.000
_cell.length_b   1.000
_cell.length_c   1.000
_cell.angle_alpha   90.00
_cell.angle_beta   90.00
_cell.angle_gamma   90.00
#
_symmetry.space_group_name_H-M   'P 1'
#
loop_
_entity.id
_entity.type
_entity.pdbx_description
1 polymer ?
#
loop_
_entity_poly.entity_id
_entity_poly.type
_entity_poly.pdbx_seq_one_letter_code
_entity_poly.pdbx_strand_id
1 'polypeptide(L)'
;MGVSRRVRASRRRQRRVKLADNDLTDEQWSTLVVAWGGCAYCGATGTALQRDCVQAISRGGRYTRSNVVPACASCNASKCNAEVTSWMRRKRLDEKAFLARYVEISAAG
;
A
#
# COMPACT_ATOMS: atom_id res chain seq x y z
N MET A 1 31.74 -0.99 -19.47
CA MET A 1 30.47 -0.32 -19.87
C MET A 1 29.65 -0.02 -18.66
N GLY A 2 29.29 1.25 -18.48
CA GLY A 2 28.50 1.68 -17.35
C GLY A 2 27.01 1.39 -17.51
N VAL A 3 26.36 1.06 -16.41
CA VAL A 3 24.91 0.89 -16.35
C VAL A 3 24.29 2.30 -16.38
N SER A 4 23.20 2.49 -17.12
CA SER A 4 22.53 3.78 -17.21
C SER A 4 22.02 4.25 -15.84
N ARG A 5 21.86 5.57 -15.65
CA ARG A 5 21.29 6.14 -14.42
C ARG A 5 19.92 5.55 -14.08
N ARG A 6 19.11 5.31 -15.12
CA ARG A 6 17.77 4.73 -14.98
C ARG A 6 17.82 3.33 -14.37
N VAL A 7 18.73 2.49 -14.85
CA VAL A 7 18.92 1.13 -14.35
C VAL A 7 19.44 1.15 -12.90
N ARG A 8 20.37 2.06 -12.60
CA ARG A 8 20.89 2.21 -11.23
C ARG A 8 19.79 2.62 -10.26
N ALA A 9 18.92 3.57 -10.64
CA ALA A 9 17.80 4.01 -9.81
C ALA A 9 16.81 2.87 -9.58
N SER A 10 16.51 2.07 -10.61
CA SER A 10 15.63 0.90 -10.51
C SER A 10 16.22 -0.15 -9.57
N ARG A 11 17.52 -0.44 -9.69
CA ARG A 11 18.20 -1.39 -8.80
C ARG A 11 18.20 -0.92 -7.35
N ARG A 12 18.39 0.37 -7.11
CA ARG A 12 18.32 0.95 -5.75
C ARG A 12 16.93 0.79 -5.16
N ARG A 13 15.89 1.00 -5.97
CA ARG A 13 14.49 0.83 -5.54
C ARG A 13 14.22 -0.63 -5.16
N GLN A 14 14.64 -1.59 -5.99
CA GLN A 14 14.49 -3.01 -5.71
C GLN A 14 15.24 -3.41 -4.44
N ARG A 15 16.46 -2.90 -4.25
CA ARG A 15 17.24 -3.17 -3.05
C ARG A 15 16.58 -2.60 -1.80
N ARG A 16 15.99 -1.42 -1.90
CA ARG A 16 15.26 -0.78 -0.80
C ARG A 16 14.04 -1.61 -0.38
N VAL A 17 13.30 -2.14 -1.34
CA VAL A 17 12.16 -3.02 -1.07
C VAL A 17 12.61 -4.32 -0.40
N LYS A 18 13.74 -4.87 -0.82
CA LYS A 18 14.30 -6.09 -0.22
C LYS A 18 14.78 -5.87 1.20
N LEU A 19 15.34 -4.68 1.50
CA LEU A 19 15.85 -4.34 2.83
C LEU A 19 14.74 -3.92 3.80
N ALA A 20 13.58 -3.48 3.29
CA ALA A 20 12.42 -3.18 4.11
C ALA A 20 11.65 -4.49 4.28
N ASP A 21 11.73 -5.16 5.40
CA ASP A 21 11.03 -6.42 5.74
C ASP A 21 9.95 -6.82 4.73
N ASN A 22 10.40 -7.22 3.54
CA ASN A 22 9.52 -7.56 2.42
C ASN A 22 9.04 -9.01 2.59
N ASP A 23 8.14 -9.23 3.54
CA ASP A 23 7.66 -10.57 3.89
C ASP A 23 6.20 -10.84 3.55
N LEU A 24 5.55 -9.94 2.81
CA LEU A 24 4.16 -10.16 2.40
C LEU A 24 4.07 -11.32 1.43
N THR A 25 3.37 -12.38 1.84
CA THR A 25 3.15 -13.55 0.99
C THR A 25 1.90 -13.36 0.12
N ASP A 26 1.78 -14.16 -0.93
CA ASP A 26 0.59 -14.16 -1.79
C ASP A 26 -0.66 -14.59 -1.00
N GLU A 27 -0.50 -15.52 -0.06
CA GLU A 27 -1.57 -15.94 0.84
C GLU A 27 -2.07 -14.79 1.70
N GLN A 28 -1.13 -14.06 2.30
CA GLN A 28 -1.47 -12.88 3.11
C GLN A 28 -2.17 -11.82 2.27
N TRP A 29 -1.71 -11.60 1.05
CA TRP A 29 -2.35 -10.68 0.13
C TRP A 29 -3.81 -11.09 -0.15
N SER A 30 -4.03 -12.36 -0.44
CA SER A 30 -5.38 -12.87 -0.71
C SER A 30 -6.30 -12.67 0.49
N THR A 31 -5.81 -12.91 1.72
CA THR A 31 -6.58 -12.65 2.94
C THR A 31 -6.90 -11.17 3.11
N LEU A 32 -5.97 -10.29 2.79
CA LEU A 32 -6.20 -8.84 2.87
C LEU A 32 -7.28 -8.39 1.89
N VAL A 33 -7.26 -8.89 0.66
CA VAL A 33 -8.27 -8.58 -0.35
C VAL A 33 -9.66 -8.98 0.14
N VAL A 34 -9.79 -10.17 0.71
CA VAL A 34 -11.06 -10.65 1.26
C VAL A 34 -11.50 -9.81 2.46
N ALA A 35 -10.58 -9.53 3.38
CA ALA A 35 -10.88 -8.78 4.59
C ALA A 35 -11.36 -7.35 4.30
N TRP A 36 -10.74 -6.66 3.35
CA TRP A 36 -11.14 -5.31 2.96
C TRP A 36 -12.41 -5.29 2.09
N GLY A 37 -12.60 -6.30 1.26
CA GLY A 37 -13.79 -6.41 0.41
C GLY A 37 -13.84 -5.43 -0.76
N GLY A 38 -12.72 -4.76 -1.06
CA GLY A 38 -12.61 -3.76 -2.11
C GLY A 38 -11.45 -2.83 -1.83
N CYS A 39 -11.43 -1.67 -2.47
CA CYS A 39 -10.41 -0.67 -2.22
C CYS A 39 -10.49 -0.19 -0.76
N ALA A 40 -9.37 -0.25 -0.05
CA ALA A 40 -9.32 0.14 1.35
C ALA A 40 -9.67 1.62 1.56
N TYR A 41 -9.41 2.46 0.58
CA TYR A 41 -9.59 3.91 0.71
C TYR A 41 -10.96 4.39 0.25
N CYS A 42 -11.41 3.99 -0.93
CA CYS A 42 -12.68 4.49 -1.49
C CYS A 42 -13.81 3.44 -1.49
N GLY A 43 -13.50 2.19 -1.17
CA GLY A 43 -14.49 1.13 -1.12
C GLY A 43 -14.91 0.56 -2.48
N ALA A 44 -14.27 0.96 -3.57
CA ALA A 44 -14.63 0.49 -4.90
C ALA A 44 -14.50 -1.03 -5.00
N THR A 45 -15.51 -1.67 -5.60
CA THR A 45 -15.54 -3.12 -5.83
C THR A 45 -15.58 -3.40 -7.32
N GLY A 46 -15.33 -4.67 -7.71
CA GLY A 46 -15.42 -5.07 -9.11
C GLY A 46 -14.32 -4.52 -9.99
N THR A 47 -13.21 -4.05 -9.41
CA THR A 47 -12.07 -3.52 -10.13
C THR A 47 -10.80 -4.23 -9.66
N ALA A 48 -9.77 -4.23 -10.50
CA ALA A 48 -8.48 -4.79 -10.13
C ALA A 48 -7.90 -4.00 -8.95
N LEU A 49 -7.36 -4.72 -7.96
CA LEU A 49 -6.78 -4.11 -6.77
C LEU A 49 -5.26 -4.26 -6.80
N GLN A 50 -4.58 -3.21 -6.36
CA GLN A 50 -3.12 -3.14 -6.31
C GLN A 50 -2.68 -3.15 -4.85
N ARG A 51 -1.45 -3.61 -4.64
CA ARG A 51 -0.84 -3.61 -3.31
C ARG A 51 -0.30 -2.20 -3.04
N ASP A 52 -0.85 -1.53 -2.05
CA ASP A 52 -0.40 -0.19 -1.66
C ASP A 52 0.11 -0.20 -0.23
N CYS A 53 1.27 0.41 -0.01
CA CYS A 53 1.81 0.59 1.34
C CYS A 53 1.14 1.81 1.97
N VAL A 54 0.48 1.62 3.11
CA VAL A 54 -0.18 2.72 3.84
C VAL A 54 0.84 3.80 4.15
N GLN A 55 1.97 3.42 4.75
CA GLN A 55 3.14 4.27 4.87
C GLN A 55 4.11 3.90 3.76
N ALA A 56 4.41 4.85 2.88
CA ALA A 56 5.28 4.62 1.74
C ALA A 56 6.66 4.13 2.18
N ILE A 57 7.27 3.23 1.40
CA ILE A 57 8.62 2.72 1.68
C ILE A 57 9.62 3.87 1.74
N SER A 58 9.46 4.90 0.90
CA SER A 58 10.30 6.10 0.93
C SER A 58 10.18 6.90 2.23
N ARG A 59 9.13 6.65 3.02
CA ARG A 59 8.90 7.28 4.32
C ARG A 59 9.15 6.32 5.50
N GLY A 60 9.86 5.22 5.26
CA GLY A 60 10.16 4.24 6.30
C GLY A 60 9.15 3.12 6.45
N GLY A 61 8.16 3.05 5.58
CA GLY A 61 7.19 1.96 5.58
C GLY A 61 7.84 0.65 5.15
N ARG A 62 7.21 -0.46 5.52
CA ARG A 62 7.67 -1.81 5.18
C ARG A 62 6.64 -2.53 4.32
N TYR A 63 7.12 -3.42 3.46
CA TYR A 63 6.25 -4.22 2.60
C TYR A 63 5.80 -5.47 3.35
N THR A 64 4.94 -5.26 4.35
CA THR A 64 4.48 -6.31 5.26
C THR A 64 2.96 -6.32 5.33
N ARG A 65 2.40 -7.40 5.87
CA ARG A 65 0.95 -7.55 6.06
C ARG A 65 0.34 -6.37 6.82
N SER A 66 1.06 -5.83 7.79
CA SER A 66 0.54 -4.73 8.62
C SER A 66 0.57 -3.36 7.93
N ASN A 67 1.22 -3.25 6.77
CA ASN A 67 1.37 -1.96 6.07
C ASN A 67 0.86 -1.99 4.64
N VAL A 68 0.39 -3.14 4.14
CA VAL A 68 -0.12 -3.25 2.76
C VAL A 68 -1.63 -3.38 2.80
N VAL A 69 -2.31 -2.65 1.92
CA VAL A 69 -3.76 -2.70 1.76
C VAL A 69 -4.10 -2.79 0.27
N PRO A 70 -5.26 -3.38 -0.09
CA PRO A 70 -5.71 -3.34 -1.46
C PRO A 70 -6.21 -1.94 -1.82
N ALA A 71 -5.77 -1.43 -2.96
CA ALA A 71 -6.19 -0.12 -3.45
C ALA A 71 -6.52 -0.21 -4.94
N CYS A 72 -7.55 0.50 -5.36
CA CYS A 72 -7.83 0.61 -6.79
C CYS A 72 -6.75 1.46 -7.46
N ALA A 73 -6.61 1.32 -8.78
CA ALA A 73 -5.58 2.03 -9.54
C ALA A 73 -5.66 3.55 -9.35
N SER A 74 -6.88 4.08 -9.31
CA SER A 74 -7.12 5.52 -9.13
C SER A 74 -6.60 6.03 -7.78
N CYS A 75 -6.96 5.35 -6.68
CA CYS A 75 -6.49 5.73 -5.36
C CYS A 75 -4.98 5.57 -5.21
N ASN A 76 -4.44 4.46 -5.71
CA ASN A 76 -3.01 4.20 -5.64
C ASN A 76 -2.20 5.28 -6.37
N ALA A 77 -2.61 5.62 -7.59
CA ALA A 77 -1.94 6.67 -8.38
C ALA A 77 -2.08 8.05 -7.71
N SER A 78 -3.26 8.37 -7.19
CA SER A 78 -3.51 9.65 -6.53
C SER A 78 -2.71 9.80 -5.23
N LYS A 79 -2.69 8.76 -4.42
CA LYS A 79 -1.98 8.78 -3.12
C LYS A 79 -0.47 8.86 -3.31
N CYS A 80 0.08 8.07 -4.23
CA CYS A 80 1.52 8.01 -4.49
C CYS A 80 2.30 7.87 -3.17
N ASN A 81 3.20 8.81 -2.85
CA ASN A 81 4.00 8.80 -1.63
C ASN A 81 3.44 9.73 -0.54
N ALA A 82 2.21 10.20 -0.69
CA ALA A 82 1.63 11.12 0.27
C ALA A 82 1.38 10.44 1.61
N GLU A 83 1.35 11.24 2.68
CA GLU A 83 0.93 10.75 3.98
C GLU A 83 -0.57 10.43 3.88
N VAL A 84 -0.95 9.23 4.36
CA VAL A 84 -2.27 8.65 4.07
C VAL A 84 -3.43 9.52 4.59
N THR A 85 -3.37 10.00 5.83
CA THR A 85 -4.50 10.73 6.41
C THR A 85 -4.67 12.10 5.77
N SER A 86 -3.58 12.81 5.52
CA SER A 86 -3.61 14.09 4.81
C SER A 86 -4.16 13.95 3.41
N TRP A 87 -3.75 12.90 2.70
CA TRP A 87 -4.27 12.62 1.35
C TRP A 87 -5.75 12.31 1.39
N MET A 88 -6.19 11.47 2.32
CA MET A 88 -7.60 11.09 2.46
C MET A 88 -8.48 12.33 2.75
N ARG A 89 -8.00 13.24 3.60
CA ARG A 89 -8.72 14.49 3.89
C ARG A 89 -8.86 15.35 2.65
N ARG A 90 -7.79 15.49 1.88
CA ARG A 90 -7.83 16.27 0.63
C ARG A 90 -8.82 15.67 -0.36
N LYS A 91 -8.94 14.36 -0.40
CA LYS A 91 -9.85 13.64 -1.30
C LYS A 91 -11.24 13.49 -0.71
N ARG A 92 -11.47 13.98 0.50
CA ARG A 92 -12.74 13.86 1.22
C ARG A 92 -13.19 12.40 1.36
N LEU A 93 -12.22 11.52 1.60
CA LEU A 93 -12.47 10.11 1.90
C LEU A 93 -12.71 9.95 3.40
N ASP A 94 -13.34 8.82 3.78
CA ASP A 94 -13.66 8.55 5.18
C ASP A 94 -12.44 7.95 5.90
N GLU A 95 -11.57 8.83 6.40
CA GLU A 95 -10.34 8.40 7.08
C GLU A 95 -10.63 7.68 8.41
N LYS A 96 -11.70 8.05 9.10
CA LYS A 96 -12.07 7.41 10.36
C LYS A 96 -12.46 5.94 10.14
N ALA A 97 -13.28 5.70 9.14
CA ALA A 97 -13.68 4.33 8.78
C ALA A 97 -12.48 3.52 8.32
N PHE A 98 -11.60 4.12 7.53
CA PHE A 98 -10.36 3.46 7.07
C PHE A 98 -9.48 3.08 8.27
N LEU A 99 -9.19 4.01 9.16
CA LEU A 99 -8.31 3.77 10.30
C LEU A 99 -8.88 2.70 11.24
N ALA A 100 -10.18 2.76 11.52
CA ALA A 100 -10.85 1.76 12.38
C ALA A 100 -10.72 0.37 11.77
N ARG A 101 -10.98 0.23 10.50
CA ARG A 101 -10.89 -1.06 9.80
C ARG A 101 -9.44 -1.54 9.68
N TYR A 102 -8.54 -0.62 9.42
CA TYR A 102 -7.11 -0.91 9.33
C TYR A 102 -6.58 -1.52 10.64
N VAL A 103 -6.91 -0.91 11.77
CA VAL A 103 -6.52 -1.42 13.10
C VAL A 103 -7.13 -2.80 13.34
N GLU A 104 -8.40 -2.96 13.03
CA GLU A 104 -9.13 -4.22 13.21
C GLU A 104 -8.52 -5.37 12.39
N ILE A 105 -8.25 -5.12 11.12
CA ILE A 105 -7.65 -6.12 10.21
C ILE A 105 -6.22 -6.44 10.64
N SER A 106 -5.44 -5.44 11.00
CA SER A 106 -4.06 -5.63 11.45
C SER A 106 -3.99 -6.47 12.73
N ALA A 107 -4.92 -6.26 13.65
CA ALA A 107 -4.99 -7.01 14.92
C ALA A 107 -5.43 -8.46 14.71
N ALA A 108 -6.22 -8.73 13.67
CA ALA A 108 -6.75 -10.07 13.40
C ALA A 108 -5.73 -11.03 12.80
N GLY A 109 -4.60 -10.51 12.35
CA GLY A 109 -3.58 -11.30 11.70
C GLY A 109 -2.55 -11.84 12.61
#